data_68bb47b300835b88e8322c40736819ad
#
_entry.id   68bb47b300835b88e8322c40736819ad
#
_cell.length_a   1.000
_cell.length_b   1.000
_cell.length_c   1.000
_cell.angle_alpha   90.00
_cell.angle_beta   90.00
_cell.angle_gamma   90.00
#
_symmetry.space_group_name_H-M   'P 1'
#
loop_
_entity.id
_entity.type
_entity.pdbx_description
1 polymer ?
#
loop_
_entity_poly.entity_id
_entity_poly.type
_entity_poly.pdbx_seq_one_letter_code
_entity_poly.pdbx_strand_id
1 'polypeptide(L)'
;MKKKEKPKYSAVSNIIYALKNEWRWAKDKILFDLPRYPIELFTMLAGMYFPKLIIDAITMGQTAWYIAVLVVGYYLILLALRIVSGYTSNRRFRYHYYVPMKYQNRLTMRRFTTDFQNTDDPDINLKYNKADSDASTTSGAANNMYTTLAGIISSILGMASCAAIITVISPWILVTVIIEAAIYYLFSCANMKYARDHADENADVNRRKGYIAGFSSNFEYAKDIKIYGMRGWIDDMFKQFQSESLRLYKNEQTRWCAQRVTGVLLYTVRHGISYLFLTAMLFDGKITPGDFVFMLSAVGNLATDLSRISWSFNTLYDYSRRMGWYREYFDIPERFNHGEGEPIPTRANMPMDIEFKDVSFKYPSADGEKYALKHVNLKIKAGEKLAIVGRNGAGKTTLVKLLCGLYYPSEGGIFLGGTDIEKFNVDEYYSLISAVFQDINIIPLTIAQFVAATDIDEDVDRGRAMKCLELAGLGDKIKELEKGMDSRLMKGIYDDSIDLSGGEKQKLMLARALYKNAGIVVLDEPTAALDPIAENELYLKYNMLTKGTTSPYISHRLASTRFCDRIFYIEDGEIAECGTHDELMAMNGKYAYMYGLQSRYYSENVNVREAEA
;
A
#
# COMPACT_ATOMS: atom_id res chain seq x y z
N MET A 1 -20.22 15.28 6.85
CA MET A 1 -19.77 15.24 5.44
C MET A 1 -18.47 16.03 5.33
N LYS A 2 -17.30 15.36 5.30
CA LYS A 2 -16.03 16.04 5.01
C LYS A 2 -16.15 16.70 3.61
N LYS A 3 -15.85 17.99 3.50
CA LYS A 3 -15.79 18.70 2.22
C LYS A 3 -14.90 17.91 1.26
N LYS A 4 -15.41 17.51 0.08
CA LYS A 4 -14.61 16.85 -0.96
C LYS A 4 -13.46 17.79 -1.33
N GLU A 5 -12.25 17.46 -0.92
CA GLU A 5 -11.05 18.21 -1.32
C GLU A 5 -10.90 18.15 -2.85
N LYS A 6 -10.57 19.31 -3.43
CA LYS A 6 -10.28 19.36 -4.86
C LYS A 6 -9.00 18.57 -5.14
N PRO A 7 -8.95 17.78 -6.22
CA PRO A 7 -7.75 17.01 -6.54
C PRO A 7 -6.55 17.96 -6.71
N LYS A 8 -5.43 17.65 -6.07
CA LYS A 8 -4.20 18.46 -6.11
C LYS A 8 -3.63 18.59 -7.53
N TYR A 9 -3.80 17.54 -8.35
CA TYR A 9 -3.26 17.47 -9.70
C TYR A 9 -4.36 17.49 -10.76
N SER A 10 -4.16 18.26 -11.83
CA SER A 10 -5.06 18.27 -12.98
C SER A 10 -5.01 16.95 -13.77
N ALA A 11 -6.09 16.64 -14.49
CA ALA A 11 -6.17 15.42 -15.29
C ALA A 11 -5.03 15.33 -16.32
N VAL A 12 -4.73 16.42 -17.00
CA VAL A 12 -3.66 16.48 -18.00
C VAL A 12 -2.29 16.26 -17.35
N SER A 13 -2.03 16.87 -16.20
CA SER A 13 -0.77 16.67 -15.45
C SER A 13 -0.54 15.21 -15.09
N ASN A 14 -1.58 14.49 -14.66
CA ASN A 14 -1.50 13.08 -14.32
C ASN A 14 -1.24 12.18 -15.53
N ILE A 15 -1.87 12.50 -16.68
CA ILE A 15 -1.64 11.79 -17.95
C ILE A 15 -0.19 11.97 -18.39
N ILE A 16 0.33 13.20 -18.39
CA ILE A 16 1.72 13.48 -18.76
C ILE A 16 2.69 12.76 -17.83
N TYR A 17 2.42 12.75 -16.52
CA TYR A 17 3.23 12.03 -15.55
C TYR A 17 3.29 10.52 -15.85
N ALA A 18 2.14 9.90 -16.12
CA ALA A 18 2.08 8.47 -16.44
C ALA A 18 2.81 8.16 -17.76
N LEU A 19 2.59 8.95 -18.82
CA LEU A 19 3.27 8.78 -20.11
C LEU A 19 4.78 8.94 -20.00
N LYS A 20 5.26 9.92 -19.21
CA LYS A 20 6.69 10.12 -18.96
C LYS A 20 7.33 8.92 -18.25
N ASN A 21 6.64 8.36 -17.27
CA ASN A 21 7.11 7.18 -16.55
C ASN A 21 7.11 5.94 -17.47
N GLU A 22 6.06 5.77 -18.25
CA GLU A 22 5.96 4.65 -19.19
C GLU A 22 7.05 4.71 -20.27
N TRP A 23 7.31 5.90 -20.83
CA TRP A 23 8.42 6.12 -21.73
C TRP A 23 9.77 5.81 -21.10
N ARG A 24 9.98 6.22 -19.84
CA ARG A 24 11.23 5.99 -19.11
C ARG A 24 11.48 4.52 -18.82
N TRP A 25 10.42 3.76 -18.47
CA TRP A 25 10.56 2.38 -17.98
C TRP A 25 10.27 1.32 -19.04
N ALA A 26 9.46 1.64 -20.02
CA ALA A 26 8.93 0.68 -20.99
C ALA A 26 8.79 1.29 -22.39
N LYS A 27 9.81 2.04 -22.86
CA LYS A 27 9.81 2.63 -24.22
C LYS A 27 9.53 1.59 -25.30
N ASP A 28 10.07 0.38 -25.14
CA ASP A 28 9.88 -0.71 -26.09
C ASP A 28 8.41 -1.16 -26.18
N LYS A 29 7.64 -1.09 -25.07
CA LYS A 29 6.19 -1.35 -25.08
C LYS A 29 5.49 -0.41 -26.05
N ILE A 30 5.82 0.89 -25.98
CA ILE A 30 5.25 1.91 -26.85
C ILE A 30 5.65 1.64 -28.32
N LEU A 31 6.92 1.35 -28.57
CA LEU A 31 7.42 1.07 -29.92
C LEU A 31 6.78 -0.18 -30.55
N PHE A 32 6.59 -1.25 -29.76
CA PHE A 32 5.91 -2.47 -30.23
C PHE A 32 4.40 -2.29 -30.39
N ASP A 33 3.77 -1.35 -29.69
CA ASP A 33 2.35 -1.07 -29.81
C ASP A 33 2.03 -0.13 -31.01
N LEU A 34 2.98 0.67 -31.43
CA LEU A 34 2.79 1.68 -32.47
C LEU A 34 2.30 1.10 -33.83
N PRO A 35 2.82 -0.05 -34.34
CA PRO A 35 2.35 -0.65 -35.59
C PRO A 35 0.91 -1.18 -35.52
N ARG A 36 0.40 -1.43 -34.33
CA ARG A 36 -0.95 -1.97 -34.11
C ARG A 36 -2.04 -1.03 -34.64
N TYR A 37 -1.92 0.26 -34.40
CA TYR A 37 -2.98 1.22 -34.73
C TYR A 37 -3.20 1.38 -36.24
N PRO A 38 -2.16 1.55 -37.10
CA PRO A 38 -2.37 1.52 -38.54
C PRO A 38 -2.85 0.16 -39.05
N ILE A 39 -2.42 -0.96 -38.42
CA ILE A 39 -2.92 -2.29 -38.78
C ILE A 39 -4.42 -2.43 -38.46
N GLU A 40 -4.87 -1.97 -37.29
CA GLU A 40 -6.28 -2.00 -36.91
C GLU A 40 -7.13 -1.12 -37.85
N LEU A 41 -6.67 0.10 -38.17
CA LEU A 41 -7.34 1.00 -39.09
C LEU A 41 -7.42 0.38 -40.50
N PHE A 42 -6.32 -0.13 -41.00
CA PHE A 42 -6.30 -0.81 -42.32
C PHE A 42 -7.23 -2.02 -42.33
N THR A 43 -7.20 -2.85 -41.30
CA THR A 43 -8.07 -4.04 -41.20
C THR A 43 -9.53 -3.67 -41.20
N MET A 44 -9.89 -2.58 -40.50
CA MET A 44 -11.26 -2.03 -40.45
C MET A 44 -11.70 -1.55 -41.85
N LEU A 45 -10.88 -0.74 -42.52
CA LEU A 45 -11.20 -0.20 -43.84
C LEU A 45 -11.26 -1.31 -44.90
N ALA A 46 -10.30 -2.23 -44.88
CA ALA A 46 -10.28 -3.39 -45.78
C ALA A 46 -11.48 -4.32 -45.55
N GLY A 47 -11.89 -4.50 -44.28
CA GLY A 47 -13.09 -5.29 -43.92
C GLY A 47 -14.41 -4.68 -44.39
N MET A 48 -14.46 -3.36 -44.55
CA MET A 48 -15.63 -2.67 -45.15
C MET A 48 -15.60 -2.73 -46.67
N TYR A 49 -14.42 -2.54 -47.27
CA TYR A 49 -14.28 -2.43 -48.72
C TYR A 49 -14.29 -3.77 -49.44
N PHE A 50 -13.80 -4.83 -48.85
CA PHE A 50 -13.70 -6.14 -49.44
C PHE A 50 -15.04 -6.77 -49.85
N PRO A 51 -16.12 -6.76 -49.02
CA PRO A 51 -17.45 -7.21 -49.44
C PRO A 51 -17.99 -6.44 -50.67
N LYS A 52 -17.72 -5.12 -50.72
CA LYS A 52 -18.06 -4.33 -51.92
C LYS A 52 -17.40 -4.87 -53.16
N LEU A 53 -16.08 -5.11 -53.12
CA LEU A 53 -15.33 -5.62 -54.28
C LEU A 53 -15.87 -6.96 -54.78
N ILE A 54 -16.25 -7.87 -53.88
CA ILE A 54 -16.82 -9.17 -54.24
C ILE A 54 -18.19 -8.99 -54.90
N ILE A 55 -19.08 -8.19 -54.29
CA ILE A 55 -20.43 -7.99 -54.79
C ILE A 55 -20.38 -7.33 -56.18
N ASP A 56 -19.54 -6.31 -56.36
CA ASP A 56 -19.39 -5.62 -57.62
C ASP A 56 -18.79 -6.57 -58.70
N ALA A 57 -17.82 -7.45 -58.35
CA ALA A 57 -17.29 -8.46 -59.25
C ALA A 57 -18.35 -9.49 -59.71
N ILE A 58 -19.24 -9.91 -58.79
CA ILE A 58 -20.33 -10.82 -59.10
C ILE A 58 -21.37 -10.13 -60.03
N THR A 59 -21.76 -8.88 -59.70
CA THR A 59 -22.74 -8.14 -60.50
C THR A 59 -22.22 -7.77 -61.90
N MET A 60 -20.92 -7.59 -62.03
CA MET A 60 -20.24 -7.37 -63.34
C MET A 60 -20.00 -8.65 -64.12
N GLY A 61 -20.41 -9.83 -63.63
CA GLY A 61 -20.27 -11.10 -64.30
C GLY A 61 -18.82 -11.60 -64.42
N GLN A 62 -17.94 -11.23 -63.48
CA GLN A 62 -16.54 -11.68 -63.46
C GLN A 62 -16.44 -13.20 -63.27
N THR A 63 -15.35 -13.79 -63.74
CA THR A 63 -15.14 -15.25 -63.61
C THR A 63 -14.99 -15.69 -62.17
N ALA A 64 -15.44 -16.92 -61.88
CA ALA A 64 -15.30 -17.53 -60.55
C ALA A 64 -13.83 -17.57 -60.10
N TRP A 65 -12.90 -17.75 -61.03
CA TRP A 65 -11.46 -17.74 -60.75
C TRP A 65 -10.98 -16.35 -60.25
N TYR A 66 -11.44 -15.27 -60.87
CA TYR A 66 -11.10 -13.92 -60.45
C TYR A 66 -11.57 -13.64 -59.00
N ILE A 67 -12.80 -14.06 -58.70
CA ILE A 67 -13.36 -13.93 -57.34
C ILE A 67 -12.55 -14.76 -56.34
N ALA A 68 -12.18 -15.99 -56.68
CA ALA A 68 -11.36 -16.85 -55.84
C ALA A 68 -9.98 -16.21 -55.52
N VAL A 69 -9.31 -15.62 -56.54
CA VAL A 69 -8.03 -14.93 -56.37
C VAL A 69 -8.17 -13.71 -55.42
N LEU A 70 -9.24 -12.92 -55.58
CA LEU A 70 -9.54 -11.79 -54.67
C LEU A 70 -9.71 -12.26 -53.24
N VAL A 71 -10.50 -13.32 -53.02
CA VAL A 71 -10.75 -13.89 -51.67
C VAL A 71 -9.44 -14.38 -51.05
N VAL A 72 -8.70 -15.20 -51.76
CA VAL A 72 -7.42 -15.75 -51.26
C VAL A 72 -6.42 -14.64 -50.97
N GLY A 73 -6.29 -13.66 -51.88
CA GLY A 73 -5.38 -12.52 -51.69
C GLY A 73 -5.73 -11.70 -50.44
N TYR A 74 -7.01 -11.40 -50.24
CA TYR A 74 -7.47 -10.69 -49.07
C TYR A 74 -7.15 -11.44 -47.75
N TYR A 75 -7.46 -12.74 -47.71
CA TYR A 75 -7.19 -13.52 -46.49
C TYR A 75 -5.70 -13.72 -46.21
N LEU A 76 -4.86 -13.79 -47.26
CA LEU A 76 -3.41 -13.83 -47.11
C LEU A 76 -2.87 -12.51 -46.51
N ILE A 77 -3.37 -11.36 -46.96
CA ILE A 77 -3.02 -10.05 -46.38
C ILE A 77 -3.46 -9.99 -44.92
N LEU A 78 -4.70 -10.37 -44.60
CA LEU A 78 -5.17 -10.42 -43.25
C LEU A 78 -4.37 -11.34 -42.34
N LEU A 79 -3.96 -12.52 -42.87
CA LEU A 79 -3.11 -13.45 -42.13
C LEU A 79 -1.75 -12.83 -41.82
N ALA A 80 -1.11 -12.20 -42.80
CA ALA A 80 0.16 -11.50 -42.60
C ALA A 80 0.04 -10.39 -41.52
N LEU A 81 -1.00 -9.57 -41.61
CA LEU A 81 -1.27 -8.51 -40.62
C LEU A 81 -1.55 -9.07 -39.21
N ARG A 82 -2.27 -10.20 -39.12
CA ARG A 82 -2.54 -10.88 -37.82
C ARG A 82 -1.25 -11.46 -37.23
N ILE A 83 -0.36 -12.02 -38.03
CA ILE A 83 0.94 -12.51 -37.56
C ILE A 83 1.76 -11.36 -36.98
N VAL A 84 1.85 -10.22 -37.69
CA VAL A 84 2.57 -9.03 -37.20
C VAL A 84 1.93 -8.51 -35.91
N SER A 85 0.60 -8.36 -35.90
CA SER A 85 -0.13 -7.90 -34.69
C SER A 85 0.03 -8.86 -33.52
N GLY A 86 0.00 -10.17 -33.76
CA GLY A 86 0.23 -11.19 -32.73
C GLY A 86 1.64 -11.13 -32.16
N TYR A 87 2.65 -10.98 -33.02
CA TYR A 87 4.04 -10.84 -32.61
C TYR A 87 4.25 -9.58 -31.73
N THR A 88 3.76 -8.43 -32.18
CA THR A 88 3.88 -7.17 -31.44
C THR A 88 3.12 -7.22 -30.12
N SER A 89 1.91 -7.80 -30.11
CA SER A 89 1.10 -7.98 -28.90
C SER A 89 1.81 -8.87 -27.87
N ASN A 90 2.42 -9.98 -28.30
CA ASN A 90 3.15 -10.87 -27.40
C ASN A 90 4.39 -10.19 -26.79
N ARG A 91 5.11 -9.39 -27.58
CA ARG A 91 6.23 -8.58 -27.08
C ARG A 91 5.78 -7.53 -26.05
N ARG A 92 4.66 -6.87 -26.29
CA ARG A 92 4.04 -5.92 -25.37
C ARG A 92 3.58 -6.58 -24.07
N PHE A 93 3.07 -7.81 -24.12
CA PHE A 93 2.50 -8.51 -22.96
C PHE A 93 3.49 -8.65 -21.80
N ARG A 94 4.80 -8.75 -22.08
CA ARG A 94 5.84 -8.77 -21.05
C ARG A 94 5.83 -7.54 -20.16
N TYR A 95 5.45 -6.38 -20.70
CA TYR A 95 5.38 -5.12 -19.96
C TYR A 95 4.07 -4.94 -19.18
N HIS A 96 3.10 -5.84 -19.38
CA HIS A 96 1.81 -5.80 -18.70
C HIS A 96 1.94 -5.94 -17.18
N TYR A 97 2.91 -6.70 -16.72
CA TYR A 97 3.24 -6.84 -15.29
C TYR A 97 4.40 -5.91 -14.87
N TYR A 98 5.32 -5.61 -15.77
CA TYR A 98 6.52 -4.85 -15.45
C TYR A 98 6.23 -3.40 -15.03
N VAL A 99 5.35 -2.70 -15.72
CA VAL A 99 5.02 -1.30 -15.42
C VAL A 99 4.30 -1.16 -14.06
N PRO A 100 3.22 -1.92 -13.77
CA PRO A 100 2.62 -1.92 -12.43
C PRO A 100 3.62 -2.26 -11.33
N MET A 101 4.46 -3.28 -11.53
CA MET A 101 5.49 -3.66 -10.56
C MET A 101 6.47 -2.53 -10.27
N LYS A 102 6.84 -1.71 -11.26
CA LYS A 102 7.68 -0.51 -11.03
C LYS A 102 6.98 0.55 -10.17
N TYR A 103 5.68 0.78 -10.41
CA TYR A 103 4.89 1.69 -9.57
C TYR A 103 4.77 1.15 -8.14
N GLN A 104 4.45 -0.14 -7.99
CA GLN A 104 4.31 -0.80 -6.70
C GLN A 104 5.64 -0.78 -5.92
N ASN A 105 6.76 -1.15 -6.55
CA ASN A 105 8.07 -1.10 -5.89
C ASN A 105 8.41 0.30 -5.38
N ARG A 106 8.17 1.34 -6.18
CA ARG A 106 8.39 2.72 -5.73
C ARG A 106 7.51 3.09 -4.55
N LEU A 107 6.23 2.67 -4.58
CA LEU A 107 5.29 2.93 -3.49
C LEU A 107 5.73 2.21 -2.21
N THR A 108 6.12 0.94 -2.32
CA THR A 108 6.60 0.12 -1.20
C THR A 108 7.90 0.69 -0.62
N MET A 109 8.87 1.06 -1.47
CA MET A 109 10.11 1.68 -1.02
C MET A 109 9.85 3.02 -0.32
N ARG A 110 8.95 3.85 -0.86
CA ARG A 110 8.55 5.10 -0.19
C ARG A 110 7.94 4.84 1.19
N ARG A 111 7.14 3.76 1.34
CA ARG A 111 6.57 3.37 2.64
C ARG A 111 7.64 2.94 3.64
N PHE A 112 8.70 2.29 3.20
CA PHE A 112 9.82 1.90 4.08
C PHE A 112 10.74 3.05 4.46
N THR A 113 10.85 4.06 3.59
CA THR A 113 11.78 5.19 3.81
C THR A 113 11.12 6.43 4.39
N THR A 114 9.80 6.49 4.48
CA THR A 114 9.10 7.64 5.08
C THR A 114 9.20 7.61 6.61
N ASP A 115 8.99 8.76 7.27
CA ASP A 115 8.91 8.85 8.72
C ASP A 115 7.95 7.80 9.29
N PHE A 116 8.34 7.18 10.39
CA PHE A 116 7.52 6.14 11.06
C PHE A 116 6.12 6.67 11.40
N GLN A 117 6.02 7.91 11.86
CA GLN A 117 4.74 8.56 12.17
C GLN A 117 3.79 8.56 10.97
N ASN A 118 4.30 8.75 9.74
CA ASN A 118 3.51 8.69 8.51
C ASN A 118 2.95 7.28 8.25
N THR A 119 3.64 6.23 8.69
CA THR A 119 3.15 4.84 8.54
C THR A 119 2.09 4.46 9.56
N ASP A 120 2.05 5.14 10.70
CA ASP A 120 1.08 4.92 11.78
C ASP A 120 -0.18 5.78 11.62
N ASP A 121 -0.12 6.86 10.84
CA ASP A 121 -1.25 7.77 10.59
C ASP A 121 -2.37 7.10 9.77
N PRO A 122 -3.61 6.99 10.32
CA PRO A 122 -4.73 6.37 9.62
C PRO A 122 -5.12 7.07 8.31
N ASP A 123 -5.03 8.40 8.25
CA ASP A 123 -5.39 9.17 7.04
C ASP A 123 -4.32 8.96 5.94
N ILE A 124 -3.05 8.88 6.32
CA ILE A 124 -1.94 8.55 5.41
C ILE A 124 -2.03 7.09 4.95
N ASN A 125 -2.36 6.16 5.83
CA ASN A 125 -2.61 4.75 5.48
C ASN A 125 -3.76 4.62 4.48
N LEU A 126 -4.81 5.41 4.61
CA LEU A 126 -5.89 5.44 3.63
C LEU A 126 -5.41 5.92 2.26
N LYS A 127 -4.54 6.94 2.20
CA LYS A 127 -3.92 7.41 0.94
C LYS A 127 -3.02 6.34 0.33
N TYR A 128 -2.22 5.67 1.14
CA TYR A 128 -1.40 4.53 0.70
C TYR A 128 -2.26 3.42 0.08
N ASN A 129 -3.31 2.98 0.76
CA ASN A 129 -4.19 1.92 0.29
C ASN A 129 -4.90 2.29 -1.03
N LYS A 130 -5.30 3.56 -1.22
CA LYS A 130 -5.83 4.06 -2.48
C LYS A 130 -4.79 4.02 -3.60
N ALA A 131 -3.55 4.40 -3.32
CA ALA A 131 -2.46 4.37 -4.29
C ALA A 131 -2.06 2.93 -4.65
N ASP A 132 -1.95 2.04 -3.65
CA ASP A 132 -1.57 0.65 -3.81
C ASP A 132 -2.61 -0.16 -4.59
N SER A 133 -3.90 0.06 -4.33
CA SER A 133 -5.00 -0.63 -5.02
C SER A 133 -4.99 -0.44 -6.54
N ASP A 134 -4.42 0.64 -7.03
CA ASP A 134 -4.26 0.92 -8.46
C ASP A 134 -2.89 0.46 -8.98
N ALA A 135 -1.82 0.72 -8.23
CA ALA A 135 -0.45 0.39 -8.62
C ALA A 135 -0.19 -1.12 -8.66
N SER A 136 -0.84 -1.89 -7.78
CA SER A 136 -0.66 -3.35 -7.70
C SER A 136 -1.43 -4.15 -8.76
N THR A 137 -2.32 -3.50 -9.54
CA THR A 137 -3.19 -4.20 -10.49
C THR A 137 -2.78 -3.97 -11.94
N THR A 138 -2.88 -5.02 -12.76
CA THR A 138 -2.66 -4.93 -14.21
C THR A 138 -3.78 -4.19 -14.94
N SER A 139 -4.96 -4.06 -14.32
CA SER A 139 -6.11 -3.29 -14.82
C SER A 139 -6.11 -1.83 -14.36
N GLY A 140 -5.13 -1.41 -13.56
CA GLY A 140 -5.02 -0.06 -13.02
C GLY A 140 -4.58 1.00 -14.02
N ALA A 141 -4.62 2.26 -13.58
CA ALA A 141 -4.20 3.43 -14.35
C ALA A 141 -2.74 3.34 -14.77
N ALA A 142 -1.88 2.80 -13.89
CA ALA A 142 -0.45 2.64 -14.13
C ALA A 142 -0.12 1.87 -15.42
N ASN A 143 -0.95 0.90 -15.80
CA ASN A 143 -0.71 0.06 -16.98
C ASN A 143 -1.50 0.50 -18.21
N ASN A 144 -2.71 1.05 -18.02
CA ASN A 144 -3.68 1.21 -19.10
C ASN A 144 -3.87 2.64 -19.61
N MET A 145 -3.25 3.63 -18.94
CA MET A 145 -3.43 5.04 -19.34
C MET A 145 -2.93 5.32 -20.76
N TYR A 146 -1.73 4.81 -21.11
CA TYR A 146 -1.18 4.93 -22.46
C TYR A 146 -2.07 4.23 -23.50
N THR A 147 -2.46 2.97 -23.26
CA THR A 147 -3.26 2.20 -24.21
C THR A 147 -4.64 2.80 -24.42
N THR A 148 -5.24 3.38 -23.38
CA THR A 148 -6.53 4.11 -23.48
C THR A 148 -6.38 5.37 -24.33
N LEU A 149 -5.32 6.16 -24.09
CA LEU A 149 -5.04 7.38 -24.88
C LEU A 149 -4.78 7.05 -26.35
N ALA A 150 -3.95 6.04 -26.62
CA ALA A 150 -3.66 5.60 -27.97
C ALA A 150 -4.91 5.01 -28.67
N GLY A 151 -5.78 4.33 -27.90
CA GLY A 151 -7.10 3.88 -28.39
C GLY A 151 -8.02 5.03 -28.79
N ILE A 152 -8.00 6.16 -28.06
CA ILE A 152 -8.74 7.38 -28.44
C ILE A 152 -8.24 7.89 -29.80
N ILE A 153 -6.92 8.00 -29.99
CA ILE A 153 -6.33 8.47 -31.25
C ILE A 153 -6.74 7.55 -32.41
N SER A 154 -6.64 6.22 -32.22
CA SER A 154 -7.06 5.24 -33.23
C SER A 154 -8.54 5.38 -33.59
N SER A 155 -9.41 5.52 -32.58
CA SER A 155 -10.86 5.70 -32.80
C SER A 155 -11.19 7.03 -33.48
N ILE A 156 -10.45 8.12 -33.20
CA ILE A 156 -10.62 9.39 -33.91
C ILE A 156 -10.28 9.24 -35.41
N LEU A 157 -9.18 8.54 -35.73
CA LEU A 157 -8.80 8.28 -37.13
C LEU A 157 -9.84 7.38 -37.84
N GLY A 158 -10.32 6.33 -37.17
CA GLY A 158 -11.40 5.48 -37.67
C GLY A 158 -12.69 6.24 -37.92
N MET A 159 -13.11 7.05 -36.95
CA MET A 159 -14.27 7.91 -37.05
C MET A 159 -14.16 8.90 -38.21
N ALA A 160 -13.01 9.57 -38.38
CA ALA A 160 -12.78 10.51 -39.47
C ALA A 160 -12.88 9.83 -40.83
N SER A 161 -12.31 8.61 -40.96
CA SER A 161 -12.37 7.83 -42.20
C SER A 161 -13.81 7.41 -42.54
N CYS A 162 -14.59 6.92 -41.58
CA CYS A 162 -15.99 6.53 -41.78
C CYS A 162 -16.87 7.77 -42.06
N ALA A 163 -16.67 8.89 -41.35
CA ALA A 163 -17.39 10.12 -41.56
C ALA A 163 -17.16 10.68 -42.99
N ALA A 164 -15.92 10.63 -43.49
CA ALA A 164 -15.61 11.04 -44.85
C ALA A 164 -16.36 10.19 -45.90
N ILE A 165 -16.48 8.88 -45.69
CA ILE A 165 -17.25 8.00 -46.59
C ILE A 165 -18.73 8.36 -46.55
N ILE A 166 -19.30 8.59 -45.37
CA ILE A 166 -20.76 8.85 -45.20
C ILE A 166 -21.14 10.21 -45.71
N THR A 167 -20.32 11.27 -45.53
CA THR A 167 -20.63 12.63 -45.97
C THR A 167 -20.76 12.78 -47.48
N VAL A 168 -20.02 11.98 -48.23
CA VAL A 168 -20.12 11.96 -49.71
C VAL A 168 -21.52 11.50 -50.15
N ILE A 169 -22.25 10.76 -49.33
CA ILE A 169 -23.49 10.09 -49.69
C ILE A 169 -24.69 10.81 -49.09
N SER A 170 -24.70 11.01 -47.81
CA SER A 170 -25.79 11.69 -47.11
C SER A 170 -25.38 12.26 -45.75
N PRO A 171 -25.38 13.54 -45.57
CA PRO A 171 -25.10 14.16 -44.28
C PRO A 171 -26.17 13.87 -43.21
N TRP A 172 -27.39 13.45 -43.60
CA TRP A 172 -28.46 13.11 -42.65
C TRP A 172 -28.17 11.85 -41.83
N ILE A 173 -27.51 10.88 -42.42
CA ILE A 173 -27.07 9.68 -41.69
C ILE A 173 -26.04 10.05 -40.59
N LEU A 174 -25.15 10.99 -40.90
CA LEU A 174 -24.18 11.49 -39.93
C LEU A 174 -24.88 12.15 -38.73
N VAL A 175 -25.94 12.92 -38.97
CA VAL A 175 -26.73 13.54 -37.89
C VAL A 175 -27.33 12.51 -36.95
N THR A 176 -27.88 11.38 -37.45
CA THR A 176 -28.42 10.32 -36.59
C THR A 176 -27.36 9.67 -35.70
N VAL A 177 -26.15 9.47 -36.23
CA VAL A 177 -25.01 8.94 -35.46
C VAL A 177 -24.57 9.91 -34.36
N ILE A 178 -24.50 11.21 -34.68
CA ILE A 178 -24.15 12.23 -33.68
C ILE A 178 -25.18 12.31 -32.55
N ILE A 179 -26.47 12.24 -32.88
CA ILE A 179 -27.55 12.22 -31.85
C ILE A 179 -27.43 11.02 -30.96
N GLU A 180 -27.24 9.81 -31.54
CA GLU A 180 -27.03 8.58 -30.78
C GLU A 180 -25.85 8.70 -29.82
N ALA A 181 -24.72 9.20 -30.31
CA ALA A 181 -23.53 9.39 -29.49
C ALA A 181 -23.72 10.40 -28.37
N ALA A 182 -24.42 11.51 -28.64
CA ALA A 182 -24.74 12.50 -27.60
C ALA A 182 -25.61 11.89 -26.50
N ILE A 183 -26.64 11.12 -26.84
CA ILE A 183 -27.47 10.42 -25.87
C ILE A 183 -26.66 9.42 -25.07
N TYR A 184 -25.85 8.58 -25.74
CA TYR A 184 -24.99 7.60 -25.08
C TYR A 184 -23.97 8.27 -24.13
N TYR A 185 -23.39 9.39 -24.54
CA TYR A 185 -22.47 10.18 -23.72
C TYR A 185 -23.15 10.72 -22.46
N LEU A 186 -24.35 11.25 -22.58
CA LEU A 186 -25.12 11.76 -21.42
C LEU A 186 -25.41 10.66 -20.40
N PHE A 187 -25.81 9.46 -20.86
CA PHE A 187 -25.99 8.30 -19.99
C PHE A 187 -24.67 7.89 -19.32
N SER A 188 -23.57 7.87 -20.08
CA SER A 188 -22.26 7.52 -19.56
C SER A 188 -21.82 8.52 -18.48
N CYS A 189 -21.98 9.81 -18.70
CA CYS A 189 -21.68 10.85 -17.70
C CYS A 189 -22.53 10.69 -16.43
N ALA A 190 -23.83 10.40 -16.57
CA ALA A 190 -24.72 10.18 -15.44
C ALA A 190 -24.32 8.95 -14.61
N ASN A 191 -23.97 7.84 -15.28
CA ASN A 191 -23.49 6.61 -14.63
C ASN A 191 -22.16 6.82 -13.90
N MET A 192 -21.21 7.50 -14.54
CA MET A 192 -19.93 7.83 -13.92
C MET A 192 -20.08 8.78 -12.73
N LYS A 193 -21.00 9.74 -12.81
CA LYS A 193 -21.34 10.61 -11.68
C LYS A 193 -21.90 9.78 -10.52
N TYR A 194 -22.83 8.88 -10.79
CA TYR A 194 -23.40 7.99 -9.78
C TYR A 194 -22.35 7.13 -9.11
N ALA A 195 -21.50 6.45 -9.91
CA ALA A 195 -20.40 5.61 -9.39
C ALA A 195 -19.44 6.42 -8.50
N ARG A 196 -19.12 7.64 -8.90
CA ARG A 196 -18.27 8.54 -8.12
C ARG A 196 -18.91 9.00 -6.82
N ASP A 197 -20.21 9.32 -6.85
CA ASP A 197 -20.91 9.81 -5.66
C ASP A 197 -21.07 8.72 -4.59
N HIS A 198 -21.08 7.42 -5.01
CA HIS A 198 -21.15 6.26 -4.12
C HIS A 198 -19.81 5.54 -3.92
N ALA A 199 -18.70 6.10 -4.45
CA ALA A 199 -17.38 5.44 -4.37
C ALA A 199 -16.90 5.27 -2.91
N ASP A 200 -17.15 6.26 -2.05
CA ASP A 200 -16.75 6.21 -0.64
C ASP A 200 -17.58 5.18 0.13
N GLU A 201 -18.91 5.09 -0.14
CA GLU A 201 -19.81 4.07 0.43
C GLU A 201 -19.36 2.66 0.01
N ASN A 202 -19.08 2.46 -1.29
CA ASN A 202 -18.55 1.19 -1.81
C ASN A 202 -17.21 0.82 -1.17
N ALA A 203 -16.31 1.79 -0.99
CA ALA A 203 -15.02 1.57 -0.36
C ALA A 203 -15.16 1.15 1.11
N ASP A 204 -16.06 1.78 1.86
CA ASP A 204 -16.32 1.46 3.27
C ASP A 204 -16.92 0.06 3.44
N VAL A 205 -17.94 -0.29 2.65
CA VAL A 205 -18.56 -1.62 2.66
C VAL A 205 -17.53 -2.70 2.28
N ASN A 206 -16.74 -2.47 1.24
CA ASN A 206 -15.71 -3.43 0.82
C ASN A 206 -14.59 -3.57 1.88
N ARG A 207 -14.21 -2.49 2.57
CA ARG A 207 -13.27 -2.53 3.69
C ARG A 207 -13.79 -3.39 4.83
N ARG A 208 -15.05 -3.19 5.27
CA ARG A 208 -15.69 -3.98 6.34
C ARG A 208 -15.79 -5.45 5.96
N LYS A 209 -16.23 -5.74 4.73
CA LYS A 209 -16.29 -7.10 4.19
C LYS A 209 -14.91 -7.76 4.14
N GLY A 210 -13.88 -7.03 3.68
CA GLY A 210 -12.49 -7.51 3.63
C GLY A 210 -11.92 -7.79 5.02
N TYR A 211 -12.24 -6.95 6.02
CA TYR A 211 -11.84 -7.17 7.40
C TYR A 211 -12.41 -8.47 7.97
N ILE A 212 -13.71 -8.72 7.78
CA ILE A 212 -14.33 -9.97 8.24
C ILE A 212 -13.78 -11.19 7.47
N ALA A 213 -13.59 -11.07 6.15
CA ALA A 213 -12.97 -12.14 5.36
C ALA A 213 -11.54 -12.45 5.83
N GLY A 214 -10.81 -11.44 6.32
CA GLY A 214 -9.46 -11.58 6.88
C GLY A 214 -9.37 -12.52 8.09
N PHE A 215 -10.46 -12.70 8.85
CA PHE A 215 -10.49 -13.66 9.96
C PHE A 215 -10.27 -15.11 9.49
N SER A 216 -10.63 -15.44 8.27
CA SER A 216 -10.42 -16.78 7.70
C SER A 216 -8.98 -17.05 7.31
N SER A 217 -8.20 -16.02 7.04
CA SER A 217 -6.79 -16.10 6.60
C SER A 217 -5.79 -15.87 7.74
N ASN A 218 -6.23 -15.33 8.89
CA ASN A 218 -5.36 -15.14 10.04
C ASN A 218 -5.59 -16.25 11.09
N PHE A 219 -4.58 -17.11 11.23
CA PHE A 219 -4.60 -18.26 12.15
C PHE A 219 -4.74 -17.87 13.63
N GLU A 220 -4.36 -16.66 14.02
CA GLU A 220 -4.44 -16.17 15.40
C GLU A 220 -5.88 -16.16 15.93
N TYR A 221 -6.85 -15.80 15.08
CA TYR A 221 -8.28 -15.78 15.44
C TYR A 221 -8.91 -17.18 15.52
N ALA A 222 -8.27 -18.20 14.95
CA ALA A 222 -8.87 -19.54 14.84
C ALA A 222 -9.21 -20.17 16.18
N LYS A 223 -8.41 -19.90 17.23
CA LYS A 223 -8.64 -20.39 18.60
C LYS A 223 -9.92 -19.82 19.17
N ASP A 224 -10.06 -18.50 19.13
CA ASP A 224 -11.19 -17.79 19.72
C ASP A 224 -12.49 -18.09 18.97
N ILE A 225 -12.44 -18.12 17.64
CA ILE A 225 -13.59 -18.48 16.79
C ILE A 225 -14.13 -19.88 17.15
N LYS A 226 -13.22 -20.85 17.42
CA LYS A 226 -13.60 -22.23 17.76
C LYS A 226 -14.09 -22.35 19.20
N ILE A 227 -13.35 -21.78 20.18
CA ILE A 227 -13.68 -21.89 21.61
C ILE A 227 -14.99 -21.18 21.93
N TYR A 228 -15.19 -19.98 21.40
CA TYR A 228 -16.39 -19.20 21.67
C TYR A 228 -17.54 -19.42 20.67
N GLY A 229 -17.39 -20.37 19.72
CA GLY A 229 -18.45 -20.71 18.77
C GLY A 229 -18.86 -19.55 17.86
N MET A 230 -17.95 -18.62 17.52
CA MET A 230 -18.26 -17.37 16.85
C MET A 230 -18.59 -17.52 15.35
N ARG A 231 -18.54 -18.75 14.79
CA ARG A 231 -18.74 -19.03 13.36
C ARG A 231 -20.06 -18.45 12.84
N GLY A 232 -21.17 -18.67 13.58
CA GLY A 232 -22.50 -18.20 13.16
C GLY A 232 -22.56 -16.68 13.06
N TRP A 233 -22.05 -16.00 14.09
CA TRP A 233 -22.00 -14.55 14.13
C TRP A 233 -21.12 -13.94 13.00
N ILE A 234 -19.95 -14.52 12.74
CA ILE A 234 -19.05 -14.07 11.66
C ILE A 234 -19.72 -14.26 10.29
N ASP A 235 -20.40 -15.41 10.07
CA ASP A 235 -21.12 -15.69 8.83
C ASP A 235 -22.28 -14.71 8.61
N ASP A 236 -23.02 -14.38 9.65
CA ASP A 236 -24.13 -13.43 9.60
C ASP A 236 -23.61 -12.01 9.27
N MET A 237 -22.54 -11.56 9.94
CA MET A 237 -21.89 -10.27 9.61
C MET A 237 -21.37 -10.24 8.16
N PHE A 238 -20.73 -11.32 7.71
CA PHE A 238 -20.23 -11.41 6.35
C PHE A 238 -21.37 -11.32 5.33
N LYS A 239 -22.47 -12.06 5.56
CA LYS A 239 -23.69 -12.01 4.75
C LYS A 239 -24.32 -10.63 4.74
N GLN A 240 -24.36 -9.94 5.88
CA GLN A 240 -24.86 -8.57 5.96
C GLN A 240 -24.06 -7.63 5.06
N PHE A 241 -22.73 -7.58 5.19
CA PHE A 241 -21.89 -6.73 4.36
C PHE A 241 -21.88 -7.16 2.89
N GLN A 242 -21.98 -8.45 2.63
CA GLN A 242 -22.14 -8.97 1.27
C GLN A 242 -23.46 -8.51 0.64
N SER A 243 -24.56 -8.56 1.37
CA SER A 243 -25.86 -8.10 0.88
C SER A 243 -25.88 -6.60 0.59
N GLU A 244 -25.23 -5.80 1.44
CA GLU A 244 -25.06 -4.37 1.24
C GLU A 244 -24.20 -4.06 0.00
N SER A 245 -23.08 -4.76 -0.17
CA SER A 245 -22.23 -4.69 -1.36
C SER A 245 -23.00 -5.07 -2.63
N LEU A 246 -23.80 -6.14 -2.57
CA LEU A 246 -24.64 -6.59 -3.69
C LEU A 246 -25.73 -5.56 -4.03
N ARG A 247 -26.32 -4.90 -3.04
CA ARG A 247 -27.31 -3.83 -3.25
C ARG A 247 -26.70 -2.68 -4.04
N LEU A 248 -25.52 -2.20 -3.62
CA LEU A 248 -24.81 -1.12 -4.30
C LEU A 248 -24.42 -1.52 -5.73
N TYR A 249 -23.86 -2.71 -5.88
CA TYR A 249 -23.51 -3.27 -7.19
C TYR A 249 -24.74 -3.44 -8.10
N LYS A 250 -25.85 -3.94 -7.59
CA LYS A 250 -27.10 -4.09 -8.36
C LYS A 250 -27.63 -2.74 -8.86
N ASN A 251 -27.60 -1.72 -8.01
CA ASN A 251 -28.05 -0.38 -8.40
C ASN A 251 -27.17 0.22 -9.51
N GLU A 252 -25.85 0.03 -9.40
CA GLU A 252 -24.92 0.44 -10.44
C GLU A 252 -25.15 -0.34 -11.74
N GLN A 253 -25.24 -1.66 -11.69
CA GLN A 253 -25.46 -2.51 -12.86
C GLN A 253 -26.82 -2.27 -13.53
N THR A 254 -27.87 -1.94 -12.78
CA THR A 254 -29.17 -1.57 -13.34
C THR A 254 -29.06 -0.31 -14.22
N ARG A 255 -28.28 0.68 -13.79
CA ARG A 255 -28.01 1.90 -14.59
C ARG A 255 -27.21 1.60 -15.85
N TRP A 256 -26.18 0.77 -15.76
CA TRP A 256 -25.42 0.30 -16.92
C TRP A 256 -26.28 -0.53 -17.88
N CYS A 257 -27.19 -1.35 -17.33
CA CYS A 257 -28.15 -2.12 -18.13
C CYS A 257 -29.11 -1.18 -18.90
N ALA A 258 -29.65 -0.16 -18.24
CA ALA A 258 -30.50 0.84 -18.91
C ALA A 258 -29.76 1.55 -20.06
N GLN A 259 -28.49 1.92 -19.86
CA GLN A 259 -27.66 2.50 -20.92
C GLN A 259 -27.47 1.53 -22.10
N ARG A 260 -27.20 0.24 -21.82
CA ARG A 260 -27.04 -0.78 -22.88
C ARG A 260 -28.33 -0.98 -23.67
N VAL A 261 -29.48 -1.09 -22.98
CA VAL A 261 -30.80 -1.24 -23.63
C VAL A 261 -31.09 -0.02 -24.52
N THR A 262 -30.88 1.19 -23.99
CA THR A 262 -31.04 2.42 -24.79
C THR A 262 -30.11 2.41 -26.00
N GLY A 263 -28.86 1.98 -25.82
CA GLY A 263 -27.89 1.84 -26.93
C GLY A 263 -28.37 0.86 -28.01
N VAL A 264 -28.95 -0.29 -27.65
CA VAL A 264 -29.52 -1.26 -28.62
C VAL A 264 -30.71 -0.66 -29.36
N LEU A 265 -31.60 0.08 -28.67
CA LEU A 265 -32.73 0.73 -29.32
C LEU A 265 -32.28 1.79 -30.33
N LEU A 266 -31.35 2.66 -29.92
CA LEU A 266 -30.78 3.67 -30.81
C LEU A 266 -30.04 3.07 -32.01
N TYR A 267 -29.27 2.00 -31.79
CA TYR A 267 -28.64 1.20 -32.82
C TYR A 267 -29.67 0.70 -33.86
N THR A 268 -30.78 0.11 -33.37
CA THR A 268 -31.86 -0.42 -34.25
C THR A 268 -32.50 0.69 -35.08
N VAL A 269 -32.82 1.83 -34.44
CA VAL A 269 -33.42 2.99 -35.13
C VAL A 269 -32.46 3.53 -36.21
N ARG A 270 -31.19 3.75 -35.86
CA ARG A 270 -30.19 4.23 -36.80
C ARG A 270 -30.01 3.28 -38.00
N HIS A 271 -29.86 1.97 -37.73
CA HIS A 271 -29.75 0.99 -38.82
C HIS A 271 -31.00 0.94 -39.68
N GLY A 272 -32.20 1.01 -39.08
CA GLY A 272 -33.46 1.08 -39.80
C GLY A 272 -33.50 2.29 -40.77
N ILE A 273 -33.19 3.47 -40.27
CA ILE A 273 -33.12 4.69 -41.09
C ILE A 273 -32.06 4.54 -42.19
N SER A 274 -30.87 4.03 -41.87
CA SER A 274 -29.81 3.81 -42.83
C SER A 274 -30.20 2.79 -43.91
N TYR A 275 -30.85 1.69 -43.54
CA TYR A 275 -31.36 0.70 -44.50
C TYR A 275 -32.38 1.30 -45.43
N LEU A 276 -33.41 2.02 -44.92
CA LEU A 276 -34.45 2.64 -45.74
C LEU A 276 -33.84 3.64 -46.74
N PHE A 277 -32.92 4.48 -46.27
CA PHE A 277 -32.29 5.49 -47.09
C PHE A 277 -31.39 4.89 -48.17
N LEU A 278 -30.52 3.94 -47.80
CA LEU A 278 -29.62 3.30 -48.75
C LEU A 278 -30.38 2.40 -49.75
N THR A 279 -31.49 1.78 -49.34
CA THR A 279 -32.37 1.00 -50.23
C THR A 279 -33.03 1.91 -51.26
N ALA A 280 -33.53 3.07 -50.89
CA ALA A 280 -34.07 4.04 -51.82
C ALA A 280 -33.01 4.48 -52.87
N MET A 281 -31.79 4.79 -52.41
CA MET A 281 -30.69 5.16 -53.34
C MET A 281 -30.31 4.00 -54.28
N LEU A 282 -30.37 2.75 -53.83
CA LEU A 282 -30.09 1.58 -54.63
C LEU A 282 -31.16 1.41 -55.76
N PHE A 283 -32.45 1.54 -55.41
CA PHE A 283 -33.53 1.50 -56.38
C PHE A 283 -33.52 2.66 -57.38
N ASP A 284 -33.07 3.86 -56.93
CA ASP A 284 -32.85 5.01 -57.82
C ASP A 284 -31.61 4.81 -58.73
N GLY A 285 -30.86 3.72 -58.62
CA GLY A 285 -29.64 3.46 -59.39
C GLY A 285 -28.47 4.40 -59.08
N LYS A 286 -28.51 5.10 -57.93
CA LYS A 286 -27.45 6.05 -57.51
C LYS A 286 -26.23 5.35 -56.88
N ILE A 287 -26.43 4.14 -56.38
CA ILE A 287 -25.37 3.33 -55.74
C ILE A 287 -25.44 1.88 -56.24
N THR A 288 -24.30 1.16 -56.22
CA THR A 288 -24.24 -0.26 -56.51
C THR A 288 -24.65 -1.11 -55.28
N PRO A 289 -25.02 -2.40 -55.41
CA PRO A 289 -25.20 -3.29 -54.27
C PRO A 289 -23.94 -3.42 -53.41
N GLY A 290 -22.76 -3.32 -53.97
CA GLY A 290 -21.49 -3.28 -53.26
C GLY A 290 -21.34 -2.00 -52.44
N ASP A 291 -21.72 -0.84 -53.00
CA ASP A 291 -21.74 0.42 -52.26
C ASP A 291 -22.69 0.39 -51.09
N PHE A 292 -23.87 -0.25 -51.23
CA PHE A 292 -24.83 -0.40 -50.15
C PHE A 292 -24.21 -1.08 -48.91
N VAL A 293 -23.51 -2.24 -49.12
CA VAL A 293 -22.87 -2.98 -48.03
C VAL A 293 -21.71 -2.19 -47.42
N PHE A 294 -20.92 -1.52 -48.24
CA PHE A 294 -19.80 -0.68 -47.81
C PHE A 294 -20.25 0.46 -46.88
N MET A 295 -21.28 1.18 -47.29
CA MET A 295 -21.83 2.31 -46.56
C MET A 295 -22.49 1.91 -45.26
N LEU A 296 -23.25 0.81 -45.27
CA LEU A 296 -23.88 0.28 -44.07
C LEU A 296 -22.81 -0.12 -43.02
N SER A 297 -21.71 -0.73 -43.49
CA SER A 297 -20.58 -1.07 -42.62
C SER A 297 -19.88 0.20 -42.06
N ALA A 298 -19.77 1.26 -42.86
CA ALA A 298 -19.20 2.54 -42.43
C ALA A 298 -20.04 3.20 -41.33
N VAL A 299 -21.39 3.16 -41.43
CA VAL A 299 -22.30 3.66 -40.40
C VAL A 299 -22.14 2.90 -39.08
N GLY A 300 -21.99 1.56 -39.16
CA GLY A 300 -21.76 0.70 -37.99
C GLY A 300 -20.45 1.02 -37.27
N ASN A 301 -19.35 1.13 -38.04
CA ASN A 301 -18.04 1.42 -37.48
C ASN A 301 -17.94 2.85 -36.90
N LEU A 302 -18.53 3.85 -37.56
CA LEU A 302 -18.56 5.24 -37.05
C LEU A 302 -19.19 5.30 -35.65
N ALA A 303 -20.33 4.67 -35.45
CA ALA A 303 -21.00 4.65 -34.15
C ALA A 303 -20.21 3.88 -33.09
N THR A 304 -19.57 2.79 -33.49
CA THR A 304 -18.71 2.00 -32.59
C THR A 304 -17.52 2.84 -32.11
N ASP A 305 -16.83 3.54 -33.02
CA ASP A 305 -15.70 4.38 -32.67
C ASP A 305 -16.11 5.56 -31.78
N LEU A 306 -17.27 6.17 -32.04
CA LEU A 306 -17.80 7.27 -31.25
C LEU A 306 -18.16 6.81 -29.80
N SER A 307 -18.75 5.64 -29.66
CA SER A 307 -19.02 5.01 -28.36
C SER A 307 -17.73 4.68 -27.61
N ARG A 308 -16.72 4.16 -28.34
CA ARG A 308 -15.39 3.86 -27.80
C ARG A 308 -14.67 5.10 -27.31
N ILE A 309 -14.70 6.18 -28.06
CA ILE A 309 -14.15 7.49 -27.65
C ILE A 309 -14.80 7.96 -26.35
N SER A 310 -16.14 7.95 -26.28
CA SER A 310 -16.88 8.38 -25.10
C SER A 310 -16.51 7.55 -23.85
N TRP A 311 -16.43 6.24 -23.98
CA TRP A 311 -16.01 5.35 -22.90
C TRP A 311 -14.55 5.59 -22.49
N SER A 312 -13.67 5.75 -23.46
CA SER A 312 -12.24 5.96 -23.23
C SER A 312 -11.94 7.29 -22.52
N PHE A 313 -12.66 8.37 -22.84
CA PHE A 313 -12.54 9.63 -22.12
C PHE A 313 -12.92 9.50 -20.65
N ASN A 314 -14.02 8.82 -20.35
CA ASN A 314 -14.44 8.58 -18.98
C ASN A 314 -13.42 7.72 -18.22
N THR A 315 -12.92 6.66 -18.85
CA THR A 315 -11.89 5.79 -18.29
C THR A 315 -10.58 6.52 -18.06
N LEU A 316 -10.15 7.36 -19.01
CA LEU A 316 -8.94 8.18 -18.89
C LEU A 316 -9.05 9.19 -17.73
N TYR A 317 -10.23 9.76 -17.53
CA TYR A 317 -10.49 10.65 -16.40
C TYR A 317 -10.40 9.89 -15.05
N ASP A 318 -10.97 8.66 -14.96
CA ASP A 318 -10.87 7.84 -13.76
C ASP A 318 -9.43 7.41 -13.49
N TYR A 319 -8.69 6.98 -14.51
CA TYR A 319 -7.26 6.66 -14.42
C TYR A 319 -6.43 7.87 -13.96
N SER A 320 -6.74 9.05 -14.49
CA SER A 320 -6.08 10.28 -14.06
C SER A 320 -6.30 10.55 -12.56
N ARG A 321 -7.52 10.37 -12.07
CA ARG A 321 -7.83 10.54 -10.65
C ARG A 321 -7.05 9.55 -9.77
N ARG A 322 -6.98 8.27 -10.16
CA ARG A 322 -6.23 7.24 -9.44
C ARG A 322 -4.73 7.52 -9.43
N MET A 323 -4.19 7.97 -10.55
CA MET A 323 -2.81 8.43 -10.63
C MET A 323 -2.56 9.65 -9.74
N GLY A 324 -3.57 10.50 -9.53
CA GLY A 324 -3.55 11.59 -8.56
C GLY A 324 -3.31 11.08 -7.14
N TRP A 325 -4.01 10.04 -6.70
CA TRP A 325 -3.80 9.42 -5.37
C TRP A 325 -2.38 8.91 -5.19
N TYR A 326 -1.83 8.26 -6.24
CA TYR A 326 -0.45 7.81 -6.22
C TYR A 326 0.53 8.97 -6.01
N ARG A 327 0.35 10.08 -6.73
CA ARG A 327 1.23 11.26 -6.61
C ARG A 327 1.06 11.97 -5.27
N GLU A 328 -0.18 12.09 -4.78
CA GLU A 328 -0.49 12.72 -3.48
C GLU A 328 0.15 11.97 -2.32
N TYR A 329 0.31 10.64 -2.41
CA TYR A 329 1.05 9.87 -1.42
C TYR A 329 2.55 10.23 -1.39
N PHE A 330 3.15 10.48 -2.56
CA PHE A 330 4.55 10.92 -2.64
C PHE A 330 4.79 12.36 -2.19
N ASP A 331 3.74 13.17 -2.12
CA ASP A 331 3.80 14.55 -1.64
C ASP A 331 3.66 14.67 -0.12
N ILE A 332 3.48 13.57 0.60
CA ILE A 332 3.41 13.58 2.06
C ILE A 332 4.76 14.08 2.59
N PRO A 333 4.75 15.16 3.40
CA PRO A 333 5.98 15.74 3.91
C PRO A 333 6.67 14.78 4.89
N GLU A 334 7.98 14.82 4.89
CA GLU A 334 8.84 14.24 5.92
C GLU A 334 9.33 15.36 6.79
N ARG A 335 9.38 15.12 8.08
CA ARG A 335 9.89 16.08 9.05
C ARG A 335 11.33 15.77 9.43
N PHE A 336 11.66 14.47 9.54
CA PHE A 336 13.03 14.04 9.70
C PHE A 336 13.81 14.15 8.39
N ASN A 337 15.12 14.36 8.52
CA ASN A 337 16.00 14.49 7.38
C ASN A 337 16.47 13.10 6.90
N HIS A 338 16.04 12.70 5.72
CA HIS A 338 16.41 11.41 5.07
C HIS A 338 17.56 11.56 4.06
N GLY A 339 18.17 12.72 3.99
CA GLY A 339 19.27 13.02 3.05
C GLY A 339 20.48 13.59 3.73
N GLU A 340 20.88 14.81 3.37
CA GLU A 340 21.95 15.53 4.01
C GLU A 340 21.44 16.14 5.32
N GLY A 341 22.01 15.72 6.46
CA GLY A 341 21.74 16.24 7.79
C GLY A 341 22.97 16.82 8.44
N GLU A 342 22.80 17.45 9.60
CA GLU A 342 23.94 17.81 10.44
C GLU A 342 24.67 16.53 10.88
N PRO A 343 26.02 16.48 10.84
CA PRO A 343 26.77 15.29 11.23
C PRO A 343 26.59 15.02 12.72
N ILE A 344 26.45 13.75 13.07
CA ILE A 344 26.40 13.35 14.46
C ILE A 344 27.77 13.60 15.11
N PRO A 345 27.82 14.33 16.24
CA PRO A 345 29.07 14.78 16.84
C PRO A 345 29.84 13.66 17.58
N THR A 346 29.38 12.41 17.51
CA THR A 346 29.97 11.28 18.23
C THR A 346 29.96 10.01 17.39
N ARG A 347 30.68 8.99 17.87
CA ARG A 347 30.59 7.64 17.31
C ARG A 347 29.30 6.95 17.77
N ALA A 348 28.78 6.06 16.96
CA ALA A 348 27.52 5.35 17.22
C ALA A 348 27.46 4.61 18.57
N ASN A 349 28.60 4.22 19.12
CA ASN A 349 28.71 3.50 20.41
C ASN A 349 29.01 4.40 21.62
N MET A 350 29.09 5.73 21.44
CA MET A 350 29.32 6.66 22.54
C MET A 350 28.00 7.25 23.04
N PRO A 351 27.79 7.29 24.36
CA PRO A 351 26.62 7.91 24.94
C PRO A 351 26.67 9.44 24.85
N MET A 352 25.51 10.07 24.74
CA MET A 352 25.36 11.53 24.75
C MET A 352 24.20 11.94 25.66
N ASP A 353 24.23 13.22 26.08
CA ASP A 353 23.11 13.84 26.79
C ASP A 353 21.91 13.98 25.85
N ILE A 354 20.73 13.60 26.35
CA ILE A 354 19.44 13.77 25.68
C ILE A 354 18.61 14.73 26.49
N GLU A 355 18.00 15.72 25.83
CA GLU A 355 17.22 16.75 26.51
C GLU A 355 15.87 16.93 25.80
N PHE A 356 14.78 16.80 26.56
CA PHE A 356 13.41 17.15 26.15
C PHE A 356 13.12 18.55 26.69
N LYS A 357 12.71 19.47 25.82
CA LYS A 357 12.37 20.85 26.19
C LYS A 357 10.92 21.13 25.85
N ASP A 358 10.10 21.23 26.87
CA ASP A 358 8.67 21.55 26.81
C ASP A 358 7.91 20.67 25.80
N VAL A 359 8.20 19.36 25.82
CA VAL A 359 7.70 18.41 24.83
C VAL A 359 6.26 18.03 25.14
N SER A 360 5.37 18.32 24.21
CA SER A 360 4.00 17.81 24.19
C SER A 360 3.76 16.97 22.94
N PHE A 361 2.97 15.90 23.05
CA PHE A 361 2.71 15.01 21.94
C PHE A 361 1.27 14.50 21.90
N LYS A 362 0.71 14.48 20.69
CA LYS A 362 -0.58 13.86 20.34
C LYS A 362 -0.37 12.84 19.25
N TYR A 363 -0.97 11.64 19.38
CA TYR A 363 -0.97 10.68 18.29
C TYR A 363 -1.82 11.19 17.11
N PRO A 364 -1.41 10.94 15.86
CA PRO A 364 -2.23 11.20 14.68
C PRO A 364 -3.44 10.25 14.70
N SER A 365 -4.59 10.71 15.17
CA SER A 365 -5.83 9.93 15.20
C SER A 365 -7.02 10.81 14.85
N ALA A 366 -8.13 10.17 14.41
CA ALA A 366 -9.38 10.86 14.10
C ALA A 366 -9.98 11.60 15.31
N ASP A 367 -9.67 11.13 16.54
CA ASP A 367 -10.14 11.71 17.81
C ASP A 367 -9.09 12.65 18.46
N GLY A 368 -8.14 13.11 17.71
CA GLY A 368 -6.86 13.81 17.94
C GLY A 368 -6.76 14.94 18.99
N GLU A 369 -7.60 14.99 20.02
CA GLU A 369 -7.55 16.07 21.01
C GLU A 369 -6.79 15.73 22.30
N LYS A 370 -6.50 14.45 22.58
CA LYS A 370 -5.86 14.06 23.83
C LYS A 370 -4.34 14.02 23.72
N TYR A 371 -3.66 14.80 24.55
CA TYR A 371 -2.22 14.71 24.70
C TYR A 371 -1.83 13.38 25.37
N ALA A 372 -0.86 12.68 24.77
CA ALA A 372 -0.20 11.52 25.37
C ALA A 372 0.95 11.94 26.28
N LEU A 373 1.60 13.06 25.95
CA LEU A 373 2.58 13.75 26.81
C LEU A 373 2.28 15.25 26.82
N LYS A 374 2.54 15.91 27.95
CA LYS A 374 2.27 17.33 28.17
C LYS A 374 3.47 17.99 28.84
N HIS A 375 4.01 19.04 28.22
CA HIS A 375 5.04 19.90 28.77
C HIS A 375 6.20 19.17 29.47
N VAL A 376 6.63 18.03 28.89
CA VAL A 376 7.70 17.19 29.45
C VAL A 376 9.03 17.89 29.30
N ASN A 377 9.68 18.16 30.45
CA ASN A 377 11.04 18.65 30.57
C ASN A 377 11.90 17.57 31.23
N LEU A 378 12.89 17.07 30.51
CA LEU A 378 13.69 15.93 30.91
C LEU A 378 15.10 16.06 30.37
N LYS A 379 16.10 15.81 31.22
CA LYS A 379 17.49 15.67 30.79
C LYS A 379 18.03 14.33 31.25
N ILE A 380 18.51 13.53 30.30
CA ILE A 380 19.18 12.23 30.53
C ILE A 380 20.66 12.47 30.27
N LYS A 381 21.50 12.19 31.26
CA LYS A 381 22.96 12.33 31.13
C LYS A 381 23.56 11.19 30.32
N ALA A 382 24.67 11.48 29.63
CA ALA A 382 25.44 10.45 28.94
C ALA A 382 25.83 9.29 29.91
N GLY A 383 25.50 8.08 29.54
CA GLY A 383 25.78 6.89 30.35
C GLY A 383 24.84 6.64 31.52
N GLU A 384 23.76 7.44 31.68
CA GLU A 384 22.77 7.32 32.75
C GLU A 384 21.81 6.14 32.47
N LYS A 385 21.52 5.37 33.52
CA LYS A 385 20.46 4.38 33.54
C LYS A 385 19.21 4.97 34.16
N LEU A 386 18.20 5.15 33.34
CA LEU A 386 16.96 5.79 33.72
C LEU A 386 15.78 4.84 33.71
N ALA A 387 15.10 4.65 34.85
CA ALA A 387 13.82 3.96 34.89
C ALA A 387 12.66 4.90 34.61
N ILE A 388 11.75 4.47 33.75
CA ILE A 388 10.49 5.16 33.43
C ILE A 388 9.36 4.29 33.95
N VAL A 389 8.62 4.78 34.96
CA VAL A 389 7.55 4.04 35.61
C VAL A 389 6.26 4.84 35.65
N GLY A 390 5.13 4.20 35.91
CA GLY A 390 3.82 4.82 35.96
C GLY A 390 2.71 3.86 35.53
N ARG A 391 1.46 4.30 35.64
CA ARG A 391 0.29 3.50 35.25
C ARG A 391 0.27 3.20 33.76
N ASN A 392 -0.54 2.19 33.37
CA ASN A 392 -0.80 1.93 31.95
C ASN A 392 -1.48 3.14 31.32
N GLY A 393 -1.02 3.53 30.11
CA GLY A 393 -1.52 4.71 29.41
C GLY A 393 -0.97 6.06 29.92
N ALA A 394 -0.01 6.07 30.87
CA ALA A 394 0.59 7.31 31.39
C ALA A 394 1.52 8.03 30.39
N GLY A 395 1.91 7.40 29.27
CA GLY A 395 2.79 8.03 28.27
C GLY A 395 4.20 7.44 28.20
N LYS A 396 4.53 6.37 28.96
CA LYS A 396 5.88 5.76 29.01
C LYS A 396 6.43 5.34 27.66
N THR A 397 5.69 4.49 26.95
CA THR A 397 6.07 4.02 25.59
C THR A 397 6.11 5.17 24.58
N THR A 398 5.24 6.18 24.75
CA THR A 398 5.25 7.38 23.91
C THR A 398 6.54 8.18 24.10
N LEU A 399 6.99 8.38 25.34
CA LEU A 399 8.26 9.05 25.64
C LEU A 399 9.45 8.34 24.96
N VAL A 400 9.47 7.00 25.06
CA VAL A 400 10.51 6.17 24.44
C VAL A 400 10.46 6.22 22.91
N LYS A 401 9.28 6.18 22.32
CA LYS A 401 9.12 6.30 20.87
C LYS A 401 9.60 7.66 20.35
N LEU A 402 9.33 8.73 21.07
CA LEU A 402 9.85 10.08 20.76
C LEU A 402 11.37 10.13 20.89
N LEU A 403 11.93 9.56 21.97
CA LEU A 403 13.38 9.46 22.15
C LEU A 403 14.03 8.69 21.02
N CYS A 404 13.40 7.64 20.52
CA CYS A 404 13.90 6.87 19.38
C CYS A 404 13.79 7.60 18.03
N GLY A 405 13.16 8.78 17.95
CA GLY A 405 12.90 9.47 16.69
C GLY A 405 11.88 8.75 15.80
N LEU A 406 11.03 7.88 16.38
CA LEU A 406 9.92 7.25 15.65
C LEU A 406 8.77 8.22 15.45
N TYR A 407 8.64 9.17 16.36
CA TYR A 407 7.68 10.27 16.29
C TYR A 407 8.41 11.58 16.56
N TYR A 408 7.84 12.66 16.09
CA TYR A 408 8.29 14.01 16.42
C TYR A 408 7.29 14.69 17.35
N PRO A 409 7.76 15.57 18.26
CA PRO A 409 6.88 16.26 19.20
C PRO A 409 5.88 17.16 18.47
N SER A 410 4.66 17.27 19.03
CA SER A 410 3.66 18.23 18.56
C SER A 410 4.06 19.66 18.93
N GLU A 411 4.68 19.83 20.11
CA GLU A 411 5.20 21.09 20.64
C GLU A 411 6.50 20.82 21.38
N GLY A 412 7.39 21.80 21.44
CA GLY A 412 8.73 21.66 22.03
C GLY A 412 9.72 20.97 21.10
N GLY A 413 10.82 20.45 21.67
CA GLY A 413 11.89 19.80 20.89
C GLY A 413 12.69 18.80 21.71
N ILE A 414 13.35 17.87 21.00
CA ILE A 414 14.24 16.84 21.58
C ILE A 414 15.65 17.10 21.06
N PHE A 415 16.61 17.15 21.97
CA PHE A 415 17.98 17.53 21.64
C PHE A 415 18.96 16.42 22.04
N LEU A 416 19.89 16.11 21.15
CA LEU A 416 21.02 15.22 21.39
C LEU A 416 22.31 16.03 21.39
N GLY A 417 23.01 16.09 22.54
CA GLY A 417 24.22 16.89 22.67
C GLY A 417 24.03 18.37 22.37
N GLY A 418 22.82 18.91 22.57
CA GLY A 418 22.44 20.30 22.30
C GLY A 418 21.90 20.58 20.90
N THR A 419 21.98 19.64 19.97
CA THR A 419 21.39 19.75 18.62
C THR A 419 20.05 19.07 18.56
N ASP A 420 19.06 19.69 17.91
CA ASP A 420 17.73 19.11 17.67
C ASP A 420 17.85 17.85 16.83
N ILE A 421 17.17 16.75 17.26
CA ILE A 421 17.23 15.45 16.56
C ILE A 421 16.68 15.51 15.14
N GLU A 422 15.77 16.44 14.84
CA GLU A 422 15.20 16.61 13.49
C GLU A 422 16.23 17.13 12.47
N LYS A 423 17.34 17.71 12.93
CA LYS A 423 18.41 18.21 12.05
C LYS A 423 19.39 17.16 11.60
N PHE A 424 19.49 16.03 12.33
CA PHE A 424 20.36 14.94 11.93
C PHE A 424 19.78 14.15 10.76
N ASN A 425 20.64 13.44 10.01
CA ASN A 425 20.17 12.35 9.16
C ASN A 425 19.54 11.28 10.05
N VAL A 426 18.30 10.87 9.73
CA VAL A 426 17.54 9.94 10.57
C VAL A 426 18.17 8.54 10.65
N ASP A 427 18.80 8.06 9.57
CA ASP A 427 19.47 6.75 9.55
C ASP A 427 20.73 6.80 10.42
N GLU A 428 21.49 7.91 10.41
CA GLU A 428 22.61 8.11 11.32
C GLU A 428 22.12 8.19 12.78
N TYR A 429 21.01 8.91 13.03
CA TYR A 429 20.42 8.96 14.37
C TYR A 429 19.99 7.57 14.84
N TYR A 430 19.35 6.77 13.99
CA TYR A 430 19.00 5.39 14.32
C TYR A 430 20.23 4.51 14.59
N SER A 431 21.37 4.80 14.01
CA SER A 431 22.62 4.06 14.31
C SER A 431 23.05 4.17 15.77
N LEU A 432 22.69 5.27 16.46
CA LEU A 432 22.99 5.52 17.87
C LEU A 432 22.11 4.72 18.83
N ILE A 433 21.01 4.13 18.36
CA ILE A 433 19.96 3.57 19.21
C ILE A 433 19.85 2.07 18.99
N SER A 434 19.92 1.29 20.07
CA SER A 434 19.45 -0.09 20.13
C SER A 434 18.15 -0.13 20.93
N ALA A 435 17.09 -0.72 20.37
CA ALA A 435 15.81 -0.77 21.06
C ALA A 435 15.24 -2.21 21.12
N VAL A 436 14.71 -2.56 22.29
CA VAL A 436 13.86 -3.73 22.49
C VAL A 436 12.49 -3.22 22.91
N PHE A 437 11.52 -3.32 22.00
CA PHE A 437 10.13 -2.94 22.25
C PHE A 437 9.32 -4.12 22.76
N GLN A 438 8.19 -3.84 23.39
CA GLN A 438 7.23 -4.82 23.89
C GLN A 438 6.70 -5.72 22.78
N ASP A 439 6.38 -5.12 21.62
CA ASP A 439 5.92 -5.85 20.45
C ASP A 439 7.09 -6.48 19.70
N ILE A 440 7.07 -7.81 19.60
CA ILE A 440 8.14 -8.57 18.99
C ILE A 440 7.76 -8.95 17.55
N ASN A 441 8.43 -8.35 16.60
CA ASN A 441 8.29 -8.67 15.18
C ASN A 441 9.52 -9.46 14.69
N ILE A 442 9.30 -10.69 14.28
CA ILE A 442 10.32 -11.56 13.69
C ILE A 442 10.24 -11.46 12.16
N ILE A 443 11.39 -11.39 11.50
CA ILE A 443 11.52 -11.41 10.04
C ILE A 443 12.03 -12.80 9.63
N PRO A 444 11.64 -13.34 8.46
CA PRO A 444 12.01 -14.70 8.02
C PRO A 444 13.46 -14.79 7.52
N LEU A 445 14.40 -14.49 8.40
CA LEU A 445 15.84 -14.58 8.23
C LEU A 445 16.39 -15.77 9.02
N THR A 446 17.67 -16.10 8.83
CA THR A 446 18.38 -16.99 9.76
C THR A 446 18.57 -16.29 11.10
N ILE A 447 18.77 -17.05 12.18
CA ILE A 447 19.03 -16.46 13.50
C ILE A 447 20.25 -15.54 13.46
N ALA A 448 21.31 -15.93 12.77
CA ALA A 448 22.54 -15.13 12.61
C ALA A 448 22.27 -13.80 11.91
N GLN A 449 21.58 -13.84 10.77
CA GLN A 449 21.18 -12.64 10.00
C GLN A 449 20.23 -11.74 10.79
N PHE A 450 19.28 -12.33 11.52
CA PHE A 450 18.35 -11.57 12.35
C PHE A 450 19.06 -10.82 13.48
N VAL A 451 20.03 -11.45 14.13
CA VAL A 451 20.84 -10.83 15.19
C VAL A 451 21.73 -9.72 14.63
N ALA A 452 22.34 -9.96 13.47
CA ALA A 452 23.18 -8.96 12.80
C ALA A 452 22.37 -7.84 12.12
N ALA A 453 21.04 -8.03 11.96
CA ALA A 453 20.11 -7.15 11.23
C ALA A 453 20.55 -6.91 9.77
N THR A 454 20.99 -7.95 9.08
CA THR A 454 21.41 -7.95 7.67
C THR A 454 20.86 -9.17 6.94
N ASP A 455 20.57 -9.05 5.65
CA ASP A 455 20.22 -10.16 4.75
C ASP A 455 21.44 -10.76 4.03
N ILE A 456 22.60 -10.12 4.18
CA ILE A 456 23.88 -10.53 3.58
C ILE A 456 24.63 -11.41 4.58
N ASP A 457 24.76 -12.69 4.29
CA ASP A 457 25.35 -13.66 5.23
C ASP A 457 26.86 -13.41 5.47
N GLU A 458 27.56 -12.90 4.45
CA GLU A 458 28.98 -12.55 4.53
C GLU A 458 29.26 -11.37 5.48
N ASP A 459 28.28 -10.51 5.73
CA ASP A 459 28.41 -9.36 6.63
C ASP A 459 28.18 -9.77 8.11
N VAL A 460 27.81 -11.01 8.37
CA VAL A 460 27.55 -11.48 9.74
C VAL A 460 28.84 -11.92 10.43
N ASP A 461 29.26 -11.17 11.46
CA ASP A 461 30.28 -11.68 12.40
C ASP A 461 29.64 -12.76 13.30
N ARG A 462 29.81 -14.03 12.88
CA ARG A 462 29.23 -15.20 13.54
C ARG A 462 29.74 -15.38 14.96
N GLY A 463 31.00 -15.06 15.23
CA GLY A 463 31.60 -15.13 16.57
C GLY A 463 30.93 -14.14 17.52
N ARG A 464 30.77 -12.91 17.07
CA ARG A 464 30.04 -11.87 17.81
C ARG A 464 28.58 -12.19 17.99
N ALA A 465 27.89 -12.71 16.94
CA ALA A 465 26.50 -13.11 17.01
C ALA A 465 26.28 -14.21 18.06
N MET A 466 27.12 -15.27 18.05
CA MET A 466 27.03 -16.32 19.03
C MET A 466 27.28 -15.83 20.47
N LYS A 467 28.27 -14.97 20.66
CA LYS A 467 28.52 -14.35 21.97
C LYS A 467 27.33 -13.54 22.46
N CYS A 468 26.67 -12.77 21.57
CA CYS A 468 25.45 -11.99 21.91
C CYS A 468 24.27 -12.92 22.26
N LEU A 469 24.11 -14.06 21.55
CA LEU A 469 23.10 -15.06 21.85
C LEU A 469 23.35 -15.75 23.20
N GLU A 470 24.60 -16.08 23.53
CA GLU A 470 24.98 -16.64 24.84
C GLU A 470 24.72 -15.64 25.98
N LEU A 471 25.10 -14.36 25.79
CA LEU A 471 24.82 -13.30 26.75
C LEU A 471 23.32 -13.08 26.95
N ALA A 472 22.53 -13.19 25.90
CA ALA A 472 21.07 -13.11 25.99
C ALA A 472 20.42 -14.37 26.60
N GLY A 473 21.18 -15.43 26.81
CA GLY A 473 20.67 -16.70 27.40
C GLY A 473 19.97 -17.61 26.38
N LEU A 474 20.39 -17.54 25.09
CA LEU A 474 19.95 -18.45 24.04
C LEU A 474 21.03 -19.45 23.59
N GLY A 475 22.24 -19.38 24.14
CA GLY A 475 23.38 -20.19 23.69
C GLY A 475 23.09 -21.67 23.63
N ASP A 476 22.50 -22.24 24.68
CA ASP A 476 22.20 -23.68 24.76
C ASP A 476 21.13 -24.06 23.74
N LYS A 477 20.07 -23.25 23.63
CA LYS A 477 19.02 -23.45 22.62
C LYS A 477 19.56 -23.46 21.19
N ILE A 478 20.49 -22.59 20.87
CA ILE A 478 21.11 -22.53 19.54
C ILE A 478 21.94 -23.79 19.26
N LYS A 479 22.64 -24.33 20.28
CA LYS A 479 23.41 -25.58 20.17
C LYS A 479 22.55 -26.83 19.98
N GLU A 480 21.31 -26.82 20.47
CA GLU A 480 20.33 -27.89 20.29
C GLU A 480 19.73 -27.95 18.89
N LEU A 481 19.75 -26.81 18.15
CA LEU A 481 19.18 -26.76 16.82
C LEU A 481 20.09 -27.44 15.81
N GLU A 482 19.51 -28.26 14.92
CA GLU A 482 20.23 -29.01 13.87
C GLU A 482 21.13 -28.11 13.01
N LYS A 483 20.63 -26.91 12.64
CA LYS A 483 21.36 -25.91 11.84
C LYS A 483 21.96 -24.78 12.69
N GLY A 484 21.87 -24.87 14.03
CA GLY A 484 22.38 -23.81 14.89
C GLY A 484 21.84 -22.42 14.54
N MET A 485 22.76 -21.45 14.39
CA MET A 485 22.42 -20.07 13.99
C MET A 485 21.90 -19.93 12.55
N ASP A 486 22.07 -20.95 11.70
CA ASP A 486 21.56 -20.96 10.32
C ASP A 486 20.11 -21.44 10.24
N SER A 487 19.49 -21.77 11.36
CA SER A 487 18.06 -22.07 11.45
C SER A 487 17.25 -20.85 11.06
N ARG A 488 16.32 -21.03 10.11
CA ARG A 488 15.42 -19.96 9.63
C ARG A 488 14.26 -19.76 10.60
N LEU A 489 13.90 -18.50 10.80
CA LEU A 489 12.79 -18.09 11.65
C LEU A 489 11.48 -18.04 10.85
N MET A 490 10.34 -18.04 11.54
CA MET A 490 8.96 -17.98 11.02
C MET A 490 8.51 -19.23 10.28
N LYS A 491 8.03 -20.20 11.04
CA LYS A 491 7.42 -21.43 10.54
C LYS A 491 6.26 -21.14 9.58
N GLY A 492 6.24 -21.82 8.44
CA GLY A 492 5.21 -21.68 7.41
C GLY A 492 5.62 -20.82 6.20
N ILE A 493 6.79 -20.16 6.22
CA ILE A 493 7.37 -19.50 5.05
C ILE A 493 8.34 -20.43 4.31
N TYR A 494 9.17 -21.17 5.08
CA TYR A 494 10.08 -22.18 4.55
C TYR A 494 9.84 -23.50 5.28
N ASP A 495 10.01 -24.62 4.59
CA ASP A 495 9.75 -25.97 5.14
C ASP A 495 10.65 -26.31 6.34
N ASP A 496 11.87 -25.76 6.37
CA ASP A 496 12.90 -25.97 7.38
C ASP A 496 12.96 -24.89 8.47
N SER A 497 11.96 -24.01 8.54
CA SER A 497 11.92 -22.92 9.51
C SER A 497 11.42 -23.37 10.88
N ILE A 498 11.91 -22.70 11.92
CA ILE A 498 11.55 -22.94 13.32
C ILE A 498 10.69 -21.79 13.85
N ASP A 499 9.96 -22.06 14.92
CA ASP A 499 9.31 -21.02 15.72
C ASP A 499 9.88 -21.05 17.15
N LEU A 500 10.11 -19.85 17.69
CA LEU A 500 10.62 -19.65 19.03
C LEU A 500 9.45 -19.34 19.99
N SER A 501 9.55 -19.76 21.24
CA SER A 501 8.63 -19.36 22.29
C SER A 501 8.69 -17.84 22.55
N GLY A 502 7.68 -17.26 23.21
CA GLY A 502 7.66 -15.83 23.53
C GLY A 502 8.90 -15.35 24.28
N GLY A 503 9.36 -16.12 25.28
CA GLY A 503 10.58 -15.81 26.02
C GLY A 503 11.86 -15.92 25.19
N GLU A 504 11.95 -16.93 24.30
CA GLU A 504 13.07 -17.06 23.37
C GLU A 504 13.10 -15.93 22.35
N LYS A 505 11.94 -15.47 21.86
CA LYS A 505 11.82 -14.30 21.00
C LYS A 505 12.33 -13.03 21.69
N GLN A 506 11.98 -12.82 22.96
CA GLN A 506 12.51 -11.68 23.75
C GLN A 506 14.03 -11.73 23.90
N LYS A 507 14.58 -12.90 24.25
CA LYS A 507 16.04 -13.11 24.33
C LYS A 507 16.73 -12.87 22.97
N LEU A 508 16.09 -13.25 21.87
CA LEU A 508 16.61 -13.00 20.51
C LEU A 508 16.65 -11.49 20.19
N MET A 509 15.61 -10.74 20.55
CA MET A 509 15.60 -9.28 20.40
C MET A 509 16.70 -8.61 21.23
N LEU A 510 16.97 -9.12 22.42
CA LEU A 510 18.09 -8.67 23.23
C LEU A 510 19.44 -8.95 22.57
N ALA A 511 19.64 -10.16 22.02
CA ALA A 511 20.87 -10.49 21.31
C ALA A 511 21.13 -9.54 20.14
N ARG A 512 20.07 -9.17 19.38
CA ARG A 512 20.12 -8.17 18.30
C ARG A 512 20.53 -6.80 18.82
N ALA A 513 19.96 -6.35 19.93
CA ALA A 513 20.30 -5.07 20.53
C ALA A 513 21.77 -5.01 21.00
N LEU A 514 22.27 -6.10 21.58
CA LEU A 514 23.67 -6.25 21.98
C LEU A 514 24.62 -6.30 20.78
N TYR A 515 24.24 -6.96 19.71
CA TYR A 515 25.04 -7.02 18.50
C TYR A 515 25.19 -5.63 17.86
N LYS A 516 24.16 -4.80 17.87
CA LYS A 516 24.23 -3.43 17.36
C LYS A 516 25.21 -2.55 18.15
N ASN A 517 25.34 -2.75 19.47
CA ASN A 517 26.29 -2.06 20.36
C ASN A 517 26.21 -0.53 20.27
N ALA A 518 25.01 0.01 20.36
CA ALA A 518 24.74 1.44 20.27
C ALA A 518 25.01 2.18 21.59
N GLY A 519 25.25 3.48 21.54
CA GLY A 519 25.48 4.34 22.72
C GLY A 519 24.22 4.57 23.56
N ILE A 520 23.02 4.37 22.96
CA ILE A 520 21.71 4.48 23.60
C ILE A 520 21.00 3.14 23.50
N VAL A 521 20.66 2.53 24.65
CA VAL A 521 19.98 1.23 24.70
C VAL A 521 18.62 1.40 25.35
N VAL A 522 17.57 1.31 24.57
CA VAL A 522 16.18 1.49 25.00
C VAL A 522 15.51 0.14 25.25
N LEU A 523 14.88 -0.03 26.41
CA LEU A 523 14.24 -1.26 26.82
C LEU A 523 12.80 -0.96 27.26
N ASP A 524 11.83 -1.45 26.47
CA ASP A 524 10.41 -1.31 26.78
C ASP A 524 9.83 -2.66 27.20
N GLU A 525 9.68 -2.88 28.51
CA GLU A 525 9.16 -4.10 29.14
C GLU A 525 9.83 -5.40 28.64
N PRO A 526 11.17 -5.50 28.66
CA PRO A 526 11.89 -6.59 28.02
C PRO A 526 11.71 -7.96 28.71
N THR A 527 10.91 -8.04 29.77
CA THR A 527 10.74 -9.24 30.61
C THR A 527 9.30 -9.70 30.73
N ALA A 528 8.37 -9.13 29.97
CA ALA A 528 6.93 -9.39 30.11
C ALA A 528 6.54 -10.88 29.93
N ALA A 529 7.33 -11.68 29.18
CA ALA A 529 7.09 -13.10 28.94
C ALA A 529 8.01 -14.04 29.72
N LEU A 530 8.79 -13.52 30.69
CA LEU A 530 9.75 -14.31 31.48
C LEU A 530 9.20 -14.63 32.88
N ASP A 531 9.62 -15.80 33.42
CA ASP A 531 9.41 -16.13 34.83
C ASP A 531 10.29 -15.26 35.75
N PRO A 532 9.98 -15.12 37.04
CA PRO A 532 10.72 -14.24 37.95
C PRO A 532 12.21 -14.56 38.10
N ILE A 533 12.62 -15.82 37.94
CA ILE A 533 14.03 -16.23 38.07
C ILE A 533 14.80 -15.82 36.82
N ALA A 534 14.27 -16.16 35.65
CA ALA A 534 14.85 -15.75 34.35
C ALA A 534 14.90 -14.24 34.20
N GLU A 535 13.89 -13.56 34.76
CA GLU A 535 13.85 -12.10 34.79
C GLU A 535 14.99 -11.49 35.61
N ASN A 536 15.18 -11.97 36.85
CA ASN A 536 16.26 -11.48 37.72
C ASN A 536 17.64 -11.70 37.09
N GLU A 537 17.87 -12.90 36.52
CA GLU A 537 19.11 -13.19 35.78
C GLU A 537 19.30 -12.21 34.60
N LEU A 538 18.24 -11.92 33.89
CA LEU A 538 18.30 -11.01 32.77
C LEU A 538 18.62 -9.59 33.22
N TYR A 539 18.05 -9.10 34.34
CA TYR A 539 18.37 -7.79 34.89
C TYR A 539 19.81 -7.66 35.34
N LEU A 540 20.34 -8.68 35.99
CA LEU A 540 21.77 -8.69 36.36
C LEU A 540 22.67 -8.64 35.13
N LYS A 541 22.31 -9.35 34.08
CA LYS A 541 23.01 -9.28 32.77
C LYS A 541 22.86 -7.91 32.14
N TYR A 542 21.67 -7.33 32.15
CA TYR A 542 21.43 -5.97 31.63
C TYR A 542 22.30 -4.93 32.32
N ASN A 543 22.36 -4.99 33.64
CA ASN A 543 23.16 -4.03 34.40
C ASN A 543 24.66 -4.09 34.01
N MET A 544 25.16 -5.27 33.70
CA MET A 544 26.55 -5.45 33.21
C MET A 544 26.70 -4.98 31.75
N LEU A 545 25.74 -5.31 30.89
CA LEU A 545 25.82 -5.08 29.45
C LEU A 545 25.57 -3.63 29.04
N THR A 546 24.79 -2.88 29.84
CA THR A 546 24.51 -1.47 29.62
C THR A 546 25.49 -0.54 30.39
N LYS A 547 26.58 -1.09 30.91
CA LYS A 547 27.59 -0.26 31.59
C LYS A 547 28.25 0.70 30.62
N GLY A 548 28.10 2.02 30.86
CA GLY A 548 28.65 3.07 30.02
C GLY A 548 27.79 3.44 28.80
N THR A 549 26.56 2.91 28.70
CA THR A 549 25.58 3.36 27.70
C THR A 549 24.44 4.14 28.37
N THR A 550 23.83 5.08 27.64
CA THR A 550 22.60 5.75 28.10
C THR A 550 21.44 4.77 27.95
N SER A 551 20.80 4.40 29.07
CA SER A 551 19.83 3.29 29.06
C SER A 551 18.48 3.69 29.68
N PRO A 552 17.56 4.26 28.89
CA PRO A 552 16.15 4.41 29.26
C PRO A 552 15.47 3.04 29.32
N TYR A 553 14.78 2.78 30.44
CA TYR A 553 14.19 1.48 30.75
C TYR A 553 12.76 1.65 31.26
N ILE A 554 11.79 1.05 30.58
CA ILE A 554 10.40 0.97 31.04
C ILE A 554 10.18 -0.36 31.75
N SER A 555 9.70 -0.30 33.00
CA SER A 555 9.29 -1.49 33.73
C SER A 555 7.96 -1.31 34.43
N HIS A 556 7.16 -2.36 34.37
CA HIS A 556 5.99 -2.54 35.23
C HIS A 556 6.33 -3.21 36.57
N ARG A 557 7.54 -3.79 36.70
CA ARG A 557 8.02 -4.43 37.93
C ARG A 557 9.02 -3.52 38.63
N LEU A 558 8.55 -2.84 39.67
CA LEU A 558 9.32 -1.81 40.35
C LEU A 558 10.57 -2.33 41.07
N ALA A 559 10.65 -3.64 41.35
CA ALA A 559 11.87 -4.23 41.91
C ALA A 559 13.10 -4.00 41.02
N SER A 560 12.93 -3.96 39.70
CA SER A 560 14.00 -3.73 38.73
C SER A 560 14.48 -2.26 38.69
N THR A 561 13.69 -1.30 39.17
CA THR A 561 14.06 0.13 39.14
C THR A 561 15.21 0.47 40.10
N ARG A 562 15.47 -0.38 41.09
CA ARG A 562 16.56 -0.20 42.08
C ARG A 562 17.97 -0.22 41.44
N PHE A 563 18.11 -0.77 40.24
CA PHE A 563 19.39 -0.80 39.52
C PHE A 563 19.63 0.43 38.64
N CYS A 564 18.67 1.36 38.60
CA CYS A 564 18.75 2.58 37.81
C CYS A 564 19.31 3.72 38.64
N ASP A 565 20.05 4.61 38.00
CA ASP A 565 20.63 5.78 38.63
C ASP A 565 19.56 6.78 39.02
N ARG A 566 18.47 6.85 38.24
CA ARG A 566 17.35 7.74 38.44
C ARG A 566 16.04 7.13 37.96
N ILE A 567 14.92 7.51 38.56
CA ILE A 567 13.59 7.04 38.26
C ILE A 567 12.70 8.22 37.93
N PHE A 568 11.93 8.14 36.84
CA PHE A 568 10.85 9.04 36.51
C PHE A 568 9.50 8.36 36.67
N TYR A 569 8.66 8.92 37.52
CA TYR A 569 7.27 8.50 37.64
C TYR A 569 6.40 9.40 36.76
N ILE A 570 5.78 8.80 35.72
CA ILE A 570 4.91 9.49 34.77
C ILE A 570 3.45 9.23 35.11
N GLU A 571 2.66 10.29 35.16
CA GLU A 571 1.21 10.25 35.36
C GLU A 571 0.53 11.28 34.46
N ASP A 572 -0.56 10.87 33.76
CA ASP A 572 -1.37 11.70 32.87
C ASP A 572 -0.57 12.50 31.82
N GLY A 573 0.55 11.93 31.37
CA GLY A 573 1.44 12.53 30.36
C GLY A 573 2.47 13.52 30.91
N GLU A 574 2.60 13.66 32.22
CA GLU A 574 3.55 14.56 32.87
C GLU A 574 4.52 13.79 33.78
N ILE A 575 5.72 14.32 34.02
CA ILE A 575 6.65 13.78 35.03
C ILE A 575 6.21 14.28 36.42
N ALA A 576 5.59 13.38 37.17
CA ALA A 576 5.07 13.71 38.51
C ALA A 576 6.14 13.64 39.59
N GLU A 577 7.06 12.67 39.53
CA GLU A 577 8.14 12.48 40.52
C GLU A 577 9.43 12.09 39.79
N CYS A 578 10.57 12.55 40.33
CA CYS A 578 11.90 12.26 39.82
C CYS A 578 12.91 12.15 40.96
N GLY A 579 13.71 11.11 40.98
CA GLY A 579 14.75 10.91 42.00
C GLY A 579 15.34 9.50 41.96
N THR A 580 16.22 9.17 42.88
CA THR A 580 16.69 7.81 43.14
C THR A 580 15.60 6.99 43.83
N HIS A 581 15.76 5.67 43.91
CA HIS A 581 14.83 4.82 44.62
C HIS A 581 14.62 5.26 46.07
N ASP A 582 15.70 5.54 46.79
CA ASP A 582 15.65 5.88 48.20
C ASP A 582 15.00 7.28 48.44
N GLU A 583 15.29 8.24 47.59
CA GLU A 583 14.67 9.58 47.62
C GLU A 583 13.15 9.48 47.40
N LEU A 584 12.71 8.74 46.37
CA LEU A 584 11.28 8.58 46.07
C LEU A 584 10.53 7.78 47.14
N MET A 585 11.17 6.79 47.77
CA MET A 585 10.61 6.06 48.90
C MET A 585 10.47 6.99 50.13
N ALA A 586 11.48 7.85 50.40
CA ALA A 586 11.45 8.82 51.51
C ALA A 586 10.39 9.90 51.31
N MET A 587 10.11 10.30 50.06
CA MET A 587 9.03 11.23 49.69
C MET A 587 7.63 10.70 50.05
N ASN A 588 7.50 9.36 50.19
CA ASN A 588 6.23 8.68 50.44
C ASN A 588 5.11 9.09 49.47
N GLY A 589 5.49 9.33 48.21
CA GLY A 589 4.63 9.79 47.12
C GLY A 589 3.99 8.63 46.35
N LYS A 590 3.64 8.91 45.10
CA LYS A 590 2.95 7.95 44.22
C LYS A 590 3.84 6.75 43.84
N TYR A 591 5.13 6.98 43.65
CA TYR A 591 6.11 5.91 43.41
C TYR A 591 6.18 4.98 44.63
N ALA A 592 6.35 5.53 45.86
CA ALA A 592 6.43 4.74 47.09
C ALA A 592 5.15 3.93 47.32
N TYR A 593 3.98 4.54 47.08
CA TYR A 593 2.69 3.85 47.15
C TYR A 593 2.61 2.68 46.19
N MET A 594 2.97 2.88 44.90
CA MET A 594 2.93 1.83 43.89
C MET A 594 3.94 0.71 44.19
N TYR A 595 5.13 1.06 44.66
CA TYR A 595 6.15 0.11 45.10
C TYR A 595 5.66 -0.74 46.30
N GLY A 596 5.05 -0.09 47.28
CA GLY A 596 4.49 -0.77 48.46
C GLY A 596 3.37 -1.77 48.11
N LEU A 597 2.50 -1.43 47.15
CA LEU A 597 1.47 -2.34 46.68
C LEU A 597 2.07 -3.58 46.02
N GLN A 598 3.08 -3.41 45.12
CA GLN A 598 3.73 -4.55 44.46
C GLN A 598 4.52 -5.40 45.47
N SER A 599 5.22 -4.80 46.42
CA SER A 599 5.99 -5.51 47.43
C SER A 599 5.10 -6.38 48.34
N ARG A 600 3.93 -5.88 48.76
CA ARG A 600 2.97 -6.66 49.54
C ARG A 600 2.45 -7.89 48.80
N TYR A 601 2.10 -7.71 47.53
CA TYR A 601 1.62 -8.81 46.67
C TYR A 601 2.65 -9.94 46.56
N TYR A 602 3.94 -9.63 46.48
CA TYR A 602 5.00 -10.65 46.48
C TYR A 602 5.29 -11.26 47.82
N SER A 603 5.21 -10.52 48.95
CA SER A 603 5.45 -11.03 50.28
C SER A 603 4.31 -11.91 50.80
N GLU A 604 3.06 -11.57 50.52
CA GLU A 604 1.89 -12.38 50.90
C GLU A 604 1.88 -13.74 50.19
N ASN A 605 2.29 -13.81 48.91
CA ASN A 605 2.40 -15.05 48.15
C ASN A 605 3.55 -15.96 48.64
N VAL A 606 4.58 -15.41 49.25
CA VAL A 606 5.68 -16.22 49.85
C VAL A 606 5.18 -16.88 51.14
N ASN A 607 4.46 -16.14 51.97
CA ASN A 607 3.92 -16.69 53.23
C ASN A 607 2.84 -17.77 53.05
N VAL A 608 2.09 -17.74 51.95
CA VAL A 608 1.12 -18.80 51.61
C VAL A 608 1.85 -20.09 51.15
N ARG A 609 2.97 -20.00 50.47
CA ARG A 609 3.75 -21.19 50.06
C ARG A 609 4.54 -21.82 51.20
N GLU A 610 4.99 -21.04 52.18
CA GLU A 610 5.63 -21.58 53.37
C GLU A 610 4.61 -22.17 54.38
N ALA A 611 3.34 -21.83 54.31
CA ALA A 611 2.28 -22.42 55.10
C ALA A 611 1.68 -23.70 54.51
N GLU A 612 1.93 -23.99 53.22
CA GLU A 612 1.49 -25.22 52.54
C GLU A 612 2.62 -26.26 52.37
N ALA A 613 3.85 -25.96 52.77
CA ALA A 613 5.00 -26.85 52.74
C ALA A 613 5.30 -27.37 54.17
#